data_1798f079d6f615afc51d0bc0e6b98555
#
_entry.id   1798f079d6f615afc51d0bc0e6b98555
#
_cell.length_a   1.000
_cell.length_b   1.000
_cell.length_c   1.000
_cell.angle_alpha   90.00
_cell.angle_beta   90.00
_cell.angle_gamma   90.00
#
_symmetry.space_group_name_H-M   'P 1'
#
loop_
_entity.id
_entity.type
_entity.pdbx_description
1 polymer ?
#
loop_
_entity_poly.entity_id
_entity_poly.type
_entity_poly.pdbx_seq_one_letter_code
_entity_poly.pdbx_strand_id
1 'polypeptide(L)'
;NMVACQVAHTIFNTPVKIARIRHQPYLDPIYGDLYSPDQLPIDHIISPEAEVSAAVSNQLRVPGAFDVKDMCGGRMNLVGVQCSEVSPIIDTPIRHLTNLFPDLSMTILAVIRDGKLTLPRDGAEMMKPGDRVYFVCDSEHLDRAMATFAHEEHEARSVLIAGGGAIGQMLATEIETNFQNTKVHLIERNASRAHFLAENLRETRIFNGDALDSSILAEADVGTTETFVAVTDDDEVNILSALLAKRNGAAHAVALVNIPGFIPLVAALGVDAVINPSQITVSSIL
;
A
#
# COMPACT_ATOMS: atom_id res chain seq x y z
N ASN A 1 -7.80 -23.65 8.31
CA ASN A 1 -8.68 -23.28 7.19
C ASN A 1 -8.75 -24.38 6.12
N MET A 2 -7.61 -24.96 5.66
CA MET A 2 -7.58 -26.03 4.64
C MET A 2 -8.47 -27.22 5.00
N VAL A 3 -8.31 -27.78 6.22
CA VAL A 3 -9.14 -28.90 6.70
C VAL A 3 -10.62 -28.51 6.75
N ALA A 4 -10.95 -27.29 7.15
CA ALA A 4 -12.34 -26.82 7.17
C ALA A 4 -12.94 -26.76 5.75
N CYS A 5 -12.19 -26.33 4.76
CA CYS A 5 -12.62 -26.34 3.35
C CYS A 5 -12.83 -27.77 2.85
N GLN A 6 -11.95 -28.71 3.22
CA GLN A 6 -12.11 -30.11 2.88
C GLN A 6 -13.40 -30.71 3.47
N VAL A 7 -13.67 -30.43 4.75
CA VAL A 7 -14.91 -30.88 5.42
C VAL A 7 -16.14 -30.25 4.76
N ALA A 8 -16.08 -28.95 4.47
CA ALA A 8 -17.16 -28.22 3.81
C ALA A 8 -17.47 -28.80 2.43
N HIS A 9 -16.45 -29.19 1.69
CA HIS A 9 -16.61 -29.85 0.40
C HIS A 9 -17.20 -31.25 0.54
N THR A 10 -16.57 -32.10 1.36
CA THR A 10 -16.87 -33.56 1.40
C THR A 10 -18.21 -33.86 2.08
N ILE A 11 -18.56 -33.13 3.16
CA ILE A 11 -19.76 -33.42 3.95
C ILE A 11 -20.94 -32.53 3.55
N PHE A 12 -20.68 -31.25 3.25
CA PHE A 12 -21.73 -30.24 3.07
C PHE A 12 -21.90 -29.83 1.59
N ASN A 13 -21.04 -30.31 0.69
CA ASN A 13 -21.06 -29.97 -0.75
C ASN A 13 -21.14 -28.45 -0.98
N THR A 14 -20.38 -27.68 -0.17
CA THR A 14 -20.36 -26.22 -0.25
C THR A 14 -19.79 -25.77 -1.59
N PRO A 15 -20.51 -24.94 -2.37
CA PRO A 15 -20.11 -24.59 -3.74
C PRO A 15 -18.84 -23.75 -3.82
N VAL A 16 -18.65 -22.77 -2.91
CA VAL A 16 -17.48 -21.87 -2.91
C VAL A 16 -16.78 -21.95 -1.55
N LYS A 17 -15.49 -22.19 -1.59
CA LYS A 17 -14.64 -22.33 -0.40
C LYS A 17 -13.50 -21.35 -0.47
N ILE A 18 -13.40 -20.47 0.53
CA ILE A 18 -12.37 -19.44 0.66
C ILE A 18 -11.50 -19.79 1.87
N ALA A 19 -10.19 -19.88 1.67
CA ALA A 19 -9.25 -20.17 2.75
C ALA A 19 -8.24 -19.04 2.95
N ARG A 20 -8.07 -18.62 4.20
CA ARG A 20 -6.96 -17.77 4.61
C ARG A 20 -5.74 -18.64 4.88
N ILE A 21 -4.66 -18.43 4.10
CA ILE A 21 -3.39 -19.12 4.24
C ILE A 21 -2.30 -18.10 4.53
N ARG A 22 -1.68 -18.22 5.72
CA ARG A 22 -0.62 -17.31 6.18
C ARG A 22 0.78 -17.78 5.87
N HIS A 23 0.98 -19.11 5.79
CA HIS A 23 2.30 -19.69 5.64
C HIS A 23 2.70 -19.70 4.18
N GLN A 24 3.63 -18.81 3.82
CA GLN A 24 4.05 -18.53 2.45
C GLN A 24 4.46 -19.75 1.63
N PRO A 25 5.20 -20.75 2.17
CA PRO A 25 5.52 -21.95 1.42
C PRO A 25 4.33 -22.67 0.79
N TYR A 26 3.12 -22.57 1.38
CA TYR A 26 1.92 -23.14 0.79
C TYR A 26 1.33 -22.32 -0.38
N LEU A 27 1.85 -21.13 -0.60
CA LEU A 27 1.44 -20.24 -1.70
C LEU A 27 2.41 -20.32 -2.90
N ASP A 28 3.49 -21.10 -2.76
CA ASP A 28 4.45 -21.31 -3.84
C ASP A 28 3.74 -22.00 -5.04
N PRO A 29 3.94 -21.50 -6.27
CA PRO A 29 3.38 -22.11 -7.49
C PRO A 29 3.65 -23.62 -7.64
N ILE A 30 4.72 -24.12 -7.04
CA ILE A 30 5.05 -25.57 -7.01
C ILE A 30 3.90 -26.39 -6.36
N TYR A 31 3.17 -25.78 -5.42
CA TYR A 31 2.05 -26.42 -4.74
C TYR A 31 0.68 -26.03 -5.33
N GLY A 32 0.64 -25.41 -6.51
CA GLY A 32 -0.62 -24.98 -7.16
C GLY A 32 -1.64 -26.11 -7.30
N ASP A 33 -1.16 -27.31 -7.64
CA ASP A 33 -2.01 -28.50 -7.78
C ASP A 33 -2.63 -28.98 -6.45
N LEU A 34 -2.03 -28.59 -5.30
CA LEU A 34 -2.55 -28.93 -3.97
C LEU A 34 -3.99 -28.43 -3.76
N TYR A 35 -4.32 -27.28 -4.39
CA TYR A 35 -5.62 -26.62 -4.25
C TYR A 35 -6.64 -27.00 -5.31
N SER A 36 -6.37 -28.11 -6.02
CA SER A 36 -7.30 -28.66 -7.00
C SER A 36 -8.53 -29.29 -6.33
N PRO A 37 -9.66 -29.43 -7.06
CA PRO A 37 -10.87 -30.08 -6.55
C PRO A 37 -10.66 -31.51 -6.04
N ASP A 38 -9.67 -32.22 -6.62
CA ASP A 38 -9.38 -33.62 -6.29
C ASP A 38 -8.49 -33.78 -5.04
N GLN A 39 -7.80 -32.72 -4.60
CA GLN A 39 -6.90 -32.75 -3.43
C GLN A 39 -7.46 -31.92 -2.28
N LEU A 40 -7.26 -30.62 -2.30
CA LEU A 40 -7.79 -29.66 -1.33
C LEU A 40 -8.67 -28.64 -2.06
N PRO A 41 -9.99 -28.85 -2.08
CA PRO A 41 -10.93 -28.04 -2.88
C PRO A 41 -11.10 -26.64 -2.28
N ILE A 42 -10.15 -25.76 -2.60
CA ILE A 42 -10.18 -24.36 -2.21
C ILE A 42 -10.31 -23.54 -3.49
N ASP A 43 -11.38 -22.78 -3.59
CA ASP A 43 -11.67 -21.99 -4.80
C ASP A 43 -10.94 -20.65 -4.80
N HIS A 44 -10.79 -20.05 -3.60
CA HIS A 44 -10.05 -18.80 -3.41
C HIS A 44 -9.14 -18.85 -2.20
N ILE A 45 -7.88 -18.47 -2.40
CA ILE A 45 -6.89 -18.36 -1.34
C ILE A 45 -6.70 -16.87 -1.02
N ILE A 46 -6.76 -16.54 0.26
CA ILE A 46 -6.49 -15.20 0.78
C ILE A 46 -5.21 -15.25 1.60
N SER A 47 -4.25 -14.43 1.24
CA SER A 47 -3.05 -14.15 2.04
C SER A 47 -3.02 -12.67 2.37
N PRO A 48 -3.56 -12.26 3.53
CA PRO A 48 -3.56 -10.85 3.91
C PRO A 48 -2.17 -10.24 3.93
N GLU A 49 -1.17 -11.03 4.29
CA GLU A 49 0.21 -10.60 4.32
C GLU A 49 0.73 -10.25 2.91
N ALA A 50 0.40 -11.07 1.90
CA ALA A 50 0.74 -10.79 0.49
C ALA A 50 -0.03 -9.59 -0.07
N GLU A 51 -1.33 -9.52 0.24
CA GLU A 51 -2.18 -8.42 -0.21
C GLU A 51 -1.74 -7.08 0.38
N VAL A 52 -1.35 -7.05 1.66
CA VAL A 52 -0.79 -5.85 2.30
C VAL A 52 0.54 -5.48 1.68
N SER A 53 1.44 -6.45 1.44
CA SER A 53 2.72 -6.20 0.75
C SER A 53 2.49 -5.58 -0.62
N ALA A 54 1.58 -6.15 -1.41
CA ALA A 54 1.23 -5.62 -2.73
C ALA A 54 0.62 -4.21 -2.66
N ALA A 55 -0.25 -3.94 -1.68
CA ALA A 55 -0.83 -2.61 -1.50
C ALA A 55 0.23 -1.57 -1.13
N VAL A 56 1.18 -1.90 -0.26
CA VAL A 56 2.31 -1.03 0.06
C VAL A 56 3.21 -0.85 -1.16
N SER A 57 3.51 -1.91 -1.89
CA SER A 57 4.31 -1.87 -3.12
C SER A 57 3.71 -0.93 -4.17
N ASN A 58 2.39 -0.99 -4.38
CA ASN A 58 1.69 -0.06 -5.25
C ASN A 58 1.80 1.40 -4.76
N GLN A 59 1.76 1.61 -3.44
CA GLN A 59 1.97 2.92 -2.84
C GLN A 59 3.39 3.47 -3.10
N LEU A 60 4.41 2.60 -3.07
CA LEU A 60 5.79 2.97 -3.36
C LEU A 60 6.01 3.34 -4.85
N ARG A 61 5.21 2.77 -5.75
CA ARG A 61 5.24 3.12 -7.19
C ARG A 61 4.64 4.48 -7.47
N VAL A 62 3.68 4.93 -6.63
CA VAL A 62 2.95 6.18 -6.82
C VAL A 62 3.01 7.02 -5.54
N PRO A 63 4.19 7.57 -5.19
CA PRO A 63 4.32 8.43 -4.03
C PRO A 63 3.36 9.63 -4.13
N GLY A 64 2.88 10.10 -2.98
CA GLY A 64 1.88 11.19 -2.94
C GLY A 64 0.43 10.73 -3.12
N ALA A 65 0.17 9.55 -3.65
CA ALA A 65 -1.16 8.94 -3.58
C ALA A 65 -1.44 8.41 -2.16
N PHE A 66 -2.66 8.47 -1.70
CA PHE A 66 -3.07 7.83 -0.44
C PHE A 66 -3.75 6.47 -0.67
N ASP A 67 -4.08 6.13 -1.90
CA ASP A 67 -4.68 4.86 -2.30
C ASP A 67 -4.34 4.59 -3.78
N VAL A 68 -3.91 3.37 -4.08
CA VAL A 68 -3.58 2.94 -5.45
C VAL A 68 -4.07 1.52 -5.66
N LYS A 69 -4.82 1.30 -6.73
CA LYS A 69 -5.31 -0.02 -7.10
C LYS A 69 -5.16 -0.27 -8.59
N ASP A 70 -4.43 -1.31 -8.93
CA ASP A 70 -4.33 -1.78 -10.29
C ASP A 70 -5.66 -2.37 -10.77
N MET A 71 -6.05 -2.01 -11.98
CA MET A 71 -7.26 -2.48 -12.63
C MET A 71 -6.96 -3.04 -14.02
N CYS A 72 -7.84 -3.92 -14.50
CA CYS A 72 -7.76 -4.48 -15.86
C CYS A 72 -6.41 -5.16 -16.17
N GLY A 73 -5.79 -5.82 -15.17
CA GLY A 73 -4.50 -6.48 -15.36
C GLY A 73 -3.33 -5.51 -15.54
N GLY A 74 -3.31 -4.41 -14.78
CA GLY A 74 -2.25 -3.40 -14.78
C GLY A 74 -2.31 -2.39 -15.92
N ARG A 75 -3.38 -2.39 -16.74
CA ARG A 75 -3.55 -1.41 -17.84
C ARG A 75 -4.12 -0.07 -17.38
N MET A 76 -4.85 -0.07 -16.26
CA MET A 76 -5.47 1.11 -15.67
C MET A 76 -5.18 1.16 -14.19
N ASN A 77 -5.12 2.36 -13.64
CA ASN A 77 -4.97 2.59 -12.21
C ASN A 77 -6.14 3.41 -11.67
N LEU A 78 -6.70 2.96 -10.55
CA LEU A 78 -7.54 3.77 -9.68
C LEU A 78 -6.64 4.39 -8.62
N VAL A 79 -6.59 5.71 -8.56
CA VAL A 79 -5.68 6.44 -7.69
C VAL A 79 -6.45 7.44 -6.84
N GLY A 80 -6.12 7.46 -5.55
CA GLY A 80 -6.60 8.44 -4.60
C GLY A 80 -5.49 9.44 -4.26
N VAL A 81 -5.72 10.74 -4.50
CA VAL A 81 -4.77 11.82 -4.19
C VAL A 81 -5.44 12.93 -3.39
N GLN A 82 -4.65 13.68 -2.65
CA GLN A 82 -5.11 14.89 -1.98
C GLN A 82 -4.68 16.11 -2.77
N CYS A 83 -5.63 17.02 -3.06
CA CYS A 83 -5.32 18.28 -3.69
C CYS A 83 -4.56 19.20 -2.71
N SER A 84 -3.43 19.72 -3.15
CA SER A 84 -2.67 20.75 -2.44
C SER A 84 -3.00 22.15 -2.97
N GLU A 85 -2.55 23.20 -2.28
CA GLU A 85 -2.72 24.60 -2.75
C GLU A 85 -2.00 24.87 -4.07
N VAL A 86 -0.97 24.10 -4.38
CA VAL A 86 -0.17 24.25 -5.61
C VAL A 86 -0.63 23.34 -6.75
N SER A 87 -1.68 22.53 -6.55
CA SER A 87 -2.19 21.63 -7.61
C SER A 87 -2.73 22.44 -8.80
N PRO A 88 -2.26 22.22 -10.05
CA PRO A 88 -2.66 23.01 -11.23
C PRO A 88 -4.16 22.97 -11.56
N ILE A 89 -4.86 21.97 -11.08
CA ILE A 89 -6.27 21.71 -11.41
C ILE A 89 -7.29 22.28 -10.39
N ILE A 90 -6.82 22.95 -9.32
CA ILE A 90 -7.73 23.58 -8.35
C ILE A 90 -8.53 24.69 -9.02
N ASP A 91 -9.74 24.94 -8.49
CA ASP A 91 -10.68 25.97 -8.97
C ASP A 91 -11.02 25.86 -10.46
N THR A 92 -10.69 24.71 -11.08
CA THR A 92 -11.04 24.41 -12.47
C THR A 92 -12.22 23.43 -12.50
N PRO A 93 -13.31 23.72 -13.24
CA PRO A 93 -14.40 22.78 -13.42
C PRO A 93 -13.90 21.47 -14.05
N ILE A 94 -14.26 20.32 -13.49
CA ILE A 94 -13.79 18.99 -13.91
C ILE A 94 -14.03 18.77 -15.42
N ARG A 95 -15.15 19.26 -15.98
CA ARG A 95 -15.44 19.18 -17.42
C ARG A 95 -14.41 19.88 -18.32
N HIS A 96 -13.61 20.80 -17.79
CA HIS A 96 -12.59 21.53 -18.56
C HIS A 96 -11.24 20.82 -18.53
N LEU A 97 -11.05 19.81 -17.67
CA LEU A 97 -9.77 19.08 -17.56
C LEU A 97 -9.37 18.42 -18.88
N THR A 98 -10.35 17.84 -19.60
CA THR A 98 -10.10 17.24 -20.93
C THR A 98 -9.60 18.27 -21.96
N ASN A 99 -10.02 19.54 -21.84
CA ASN A 99 -9.55 20.60 -22.73
C ASN A 99 -8.15 21.11 -22.31
N LEU A 100 -7.85 21.12 -21.01
CA LEU A 100 -6.54 21.53 -20.49
C LEU A 100 -5.47 20.44 -20.71
N PHE A 101 -5.89 19.19 -20.67
CA PHE A 101 -5.02 18.01 -20.78
C PHE A 101 -5.58 17.03 -21.82
N PRO A 102 -5.62 17.40 -23.13
CA PRO A 102 -6.33 16.64 -24.17
C PRO A 102 -5.76 15.23 -24.38
N ASP A 103 -4.46 15.04 -24.11
CA ASP A 103 -3.77 13.75 -24.30
C ASP A 103 -3.67 12.95 -22.98
N LEU A 104 -4.39 13.36 -21.96
CA LEU A 104 -4.38 12.71 -20.66
C LEU A 104 -5.65 11.83 -20.52
N SER A 105 -5.47 10.52 -20.65
CA SER A 105 -6.54 9.54 -20.40
C SER A 105 -6.80 9.44 -18.89
N MET A 106 -7.48 10.44 -18.33
CA MET A 106 -7.82 10.52 -16.91
C MET A 106 -9.31 10.89 -16.73
N THR A 107 -9.97 10.22 -15.79
CA THR A 107 -11.35 10.52 -15.41
C THR A 107 -11.47 10.64 -13.89
N ILE A 108 -11.98 11.78 -13.41
CA ILE A 108 -12.29 11.97 -11.99
C ILE A 108 -13.58 11.21 -11.67
N LEU A 109 -13.50 10.30 -10.71
CA LEU A 109 -14.62 9.46 -10.28
C LEU A 109 -15.35 10.04 -9.08
N ALA A 110 -14.59 10.56 -8.10
CA ALA A 110 -15.17 11.05 -6.86
C ALA A 110 -14.31 12.15 -6.23
N VAL A 111 -14.95 13.07 -5.54
CA VAL A 111 -14.33 14.09 -4.70
C VAL A 111 -14.87 13.92 -3.28
N ILE A 112 -13.98 13.81 -2.31
CA ILE A 112 -14.31 13.73 -0.88
C ILE A 112 -13.86 15.03 -0.23
N ARG A 113 -14.82 15.81 0.25
CA ARG A 113 -14.62 17.06 0.98
C ARG A 113 -15.32 16.99 2.33
N ASP A 114 -14.62 17.27 3.42
CA ASP A 114 -15.18 17.24 4.80
C ASP A 114 -15.87 15.89 5.11
N GLY A 115 -15.31 14.78 4.63
CA GLY A 115 -15.87 13.44 4.80
C GLY A 115 -17.09 13.12 3.92
N LYS A 116 -17.55 14.07 3.07
CA LYS A 116 -18.68 13.88 2.16
C LYS A 116 -18.20 13.51 0.75
N LEU A 117 -18.64 12.35 0.27
CA LEU A 117 -18.37 11.88 -1.10
C LEU A 117 -19.32 12.60 -2.08
N THR A 118 -18.77 13.13 -3.15
CA THR A 118 -19.50 13.68 -4.30
C THR A 118 -19.03 13.01 -5.59
N LEU A 119 -19.98 12.58 -6.43
CA LEU A 119 -19.70 12.08 -7.77
C LEU A 119 -19.93 13.22 -8.77
N PRO A 120 -18.92 13.65 -9.54
CA PRO A 120 -19.02 14.78 -10.45
C PRO A 120 -19.79 14.40 -11.74
N ARG A 121 -21.13 14.37 -11.65
CA ARG A 121 -21.99 13.89 -12.74
C ARG A 121 -22.02 14.80 -13.96
N ASP A 122 -22.03 16.10 -13.76
CA ASP A 122 -22.08 17.13 -14.81
C ASP A 122 -20.74 17.83 -15.04
N GLY A 123 -19.73 17.46 -14.25
CA GLY A 123 -18.39 18.04 -14.30
C GLY A 123 -18.31 19.53 -13.97
N ALA A 124 -19.35 20.11 -13.38
CA ALA A 124 -19.37 21.51 -12.95
C ALA A 124 -18.60 21.70 -11.61
N GLU A 125 -18.41 20.60 -10.85
CA GLU A 125 -17.62 20.62 -9.65
C GLU A 125 -16.20 21.12 -9.89
N MET A 126 -15.70 21.87 -8.89
CA MET A 126 -14.30 22.33 -8.82
C MET A 126 -13.63 21.67 -7.62
N MET A 127 -12.41 21.19 -7.82
CA MET A 127 -11.57 20.69 -6.74
C MET A 127 -10.97 21.85 -5.95
N LYS A 128 -10.79 21.66 -4.65
CA LYS A 128 -10.23 22.65 -3.72
C LYS A 128 -9.05 22.06 -2.97
N PRO A 129 -8.16 22.90 -2.42
CA PRO A 129 -7.12 22.42 -1.52
C PRO A 129 -7.72 21.60 -0.37
N GLY A 130 -7.10 20.46 -0.04
CA GLY A 130 -7.58 19.55 0.99
C GLY A 130 -8.60 18.50 0.52
N ASP A 131 -9.18 18.65 -0.67
CA ASP A 131 -10.04 17.61 -1.24
C ASP A 131 -9.26 16.32 -1.48
N ARG A 132 -9.86 15.19 -1.13
CA ARG A 132 -9.38 13.87 -1.54
C ARG A 132 -10.11 13.44 -2.80
N VAL A 133 -9.37 13.15 -3.86
CA VAL A 133 -9.91 12.91 -5.20
C VAL A 133 -9.55 11.51 -5.64
N TYR A 134 -10.53 10.75 -6.12
CA TYR A 134 -10.30 9.50 -6.82
C TYR A 134 -10.42 9.71 -8.33
N PHE A 135 -9.42 9.26 -9.05
CA PHE A 135 -9.43 9.23 -10.51
C PHE A 135 -8.98 7.88 -11.06
N VAL A 136 -9.35 7.61 -12.30
CA VAL A 136 -8.86 6.47 -13.09
C VAL A 136 -8.06 7.03 -14.26
N CYS A 137 -6.93 6.41 -14.54
CA CYS A 137 -6.12 6.72 -15.73
C CYS A 137 -5.50 5.46 -16.33
N ASP A 138 -5.06 5.55 -17.58
CA ASP A 138 -4.20 4.55 -18.20
C ASP A 138 -2.84 4.53 -17.48
N SER A 139 -2.25 3.33 -17.32
CA SER A 139 -0.97 3.19 -16.62
C SER A 139 0.17 3.96 -17.27
N GLU A 140 0.15 4.12 -18.59
CA GLU A 140 1.14 4.94 -19.33
C GLU A 140 1.03 6.44 -19.03
N HIS A 141 -0.13 6.90 -18.54
CA HIS A 141 -0.40 8.30 -18.22
C HIS A 141 -0.34 8.62 -16.73
N LEU A 142 0.01 7.65 -15.89
CA LEU A 142 -0.06 7.78 -14.43
C LEU A 142 0.79 8.95 -13.91
N ASP A 143 2.06 9.05 -14.30
CA ASP A 143 2.96 10.12 -13.85
C ASP A 143 2.42 11.51 -14.27
N ARG A 144 1.91 11.62 -15.50
CA ARG A 144 1.31 12.87 -16.00
C ARG A 144 0.02 13.22 -15.26
N ALA A 145 -0.78 12.22 -14.90
CA ALA A 145 -1.99 12.41 -14.10
C ALA A 145 -1.61 12.89 -12.71
N MET A 146 -0.62 12.29 -12.06
CA MET A 146 -0.12 12.71 -10.74
C MET A 146 0.43 14.14 -10.78
N ALA A 147 1.16 14.52 -11.83
CA ALA A 147 1.67 15.88 -11.99
C ALA A 147 0.54 16.95 -12.05
N THR A 148 -0.67 16.62 -12.52
CA THR A 148 -1.81 17.55 -12.48
C THR A 148 -2.28 17.87 -11.06
N PHE A 149 -1.94 17.02 -10.10
CA PHE A 149 -2.18 17.23 -8.67
C PHE A 149 -0.97 17.79 -7.93
N ALA A 150 0.09 18.20 -8.65
CA ALA A 150 1.39 18.62 -8.13
C ALA A 150 2.16 17.51 -7.39
N HIS A 151 1.97 16.27 -7.81
CA HIS A 151 2.77 15.12 -7.41
C HIS A 151 3.66 14.71 -8.58
N GLU A 152 4.90 15.17 -8.55
CA GLU A 152 5.93 14.88 -9.57
C GLU A 152 6.97 13.86 -9.06
N GLU A 153 6.68 13.25 -7.91
CA GLU A 153 7.55 12.25 -7.32
C GLU A 153 7.55 10.99 -8.19
N HIS A 154 8.73 10.46 -8.40
CA HIS A 154 8.92 9.18 -9.09
C HIS A 154 8.84 8.02 -8.11
N GLU A 155 8.84 6.79 -8.64
CA GLU A 155 8.96 5.56 -7.85
C GLU A 155 10.03 5.70 -6.74
N ALA A 156 9.69 5.27 -5.53
CA ALA A 156 10.55 5.47 -4.36
C ALA A 156 11.91 4.76 -4.54
N ARG A 157 13.00 5.51 -4.40
CA ARG A 157 14.39 5.02 -4.54
C ARG A 157 15.05 4.69 -3.20
N SER A 158 14.43 5.09 -2.09
CA SER A 158 14.91 4.83 -0.74
C SER A 158 13.72 4.51 0.16
N VAL A 159 13.69 3.27 0.66
CA VAL A 159 12.61 2.76 1.51
C VAL A 159 13.19 2.28 2.84
N LEU A 160 12.60 2.73 3.94
CA LEU A 160 12.92 2.25 5.28
C LEU A 160 11.70 1.54 5.87
N ILE A 161 11.83 0.24 6.11
CA ILE A 161 10.77 -0.62 6.64
C ILE A 161 10.98 -0.79 8.15
N ALA A 162 9.95 -0.53 8.95
CA ALA A 162 9.91 -0.86 10.38
C ALA A 162 9.04 -2.10 10.60
N GLY A 163 9.67 -3.18 11.07
CA GLY A 163 9.06 -4.48 11.31
C GLY A 163 9.47 -5.54 10.29
N GLY A 164 10.26 -6.51 10.75
CA GLY A 164 10.75 -7.65 9.96
C GLY A 164 9.85 -8.89 10.03
N GLY A 165 8.57 -8.72 10.30
CA GLY A 165 7.56 -9.79 10.28
C GLY A 165 7.34 -10.36 8.87
N ALA A 166 6.24 -11.11 8.68
CA ALA A 166 5.92 -11.69 7.38
C ALA A 166 5.72 -10.62 6.31
N ILE A 167 4.98 -9.54 6.62
CA ILE A 167 4.72 -8.43 5.70
C ILE A 167 6.01 -7.71 5.32
N GLY A 168 6.83 -7.31 6.30
CA GLY A 168 8.07 -6.58 6.04
C GLY A 168 9.08 -7.38 5.25
N GLN A 169 9.21 -8.68 5.52
CA GLN A 169 10.05 -9.58 4.72
C GLN A 169 9.55 -9.69 3.28
N MET A 170 8.25 -9.89 3.09
CA MET A 170 7.66 -9.99 1.76
C MET A 170 7.85 -8.70 0.96
N LEU A 171 7.57 -7.55 1.60
CA LEU A 171 7.77 -6.25 0.99
C LEU A 171 9.22 -6.01 0.59
N ALA A 172 10.17 -6.31 1.48
CA ALA A 172 11.59 -6.19 1.17
C ALA A 172 11.98 -7.08 -0.02
N THR A 173 11.53 -8.35 -0.03
CA THR A 173 11.78 -9.28 -1.15
C THR A 173 11.15 -8.79 -2.46
N GLU A 174 9.96 -8.24 -2.40
CA GLU A 174 9.26 -7.69 -3.57
C GLU A 174 9.99 -6.46 -4.13
N ILE A 175 10.46 -5.57 -3.26
CA ILE A 175 11.24 -4.40 -3.69
C ILE A 175 12.56 -4.85 -4.31
N GLU A 176 13.31 -5.77 -3.70
CA GLU A 176 14.56 -6.31 -4.26
C GLU A 176 14.36 -6.95 -5.66
N THR A 177 13.17 -7.48 -5.92
CA THR A 177 12.88 -8.19 -7.17
C THR A 177 12.36 -7.28 -8.27
N ASN A 178 11.48 -6.33 -7.92
CA ASN A 178 10.65 -5.60 -8.87
C ASN A 178 10.98 -4.11 -9.00
N PHE A 179 11.77 -3.53 -8.08
CA PHE A 179 12.13 -2.11 -8.08
C PHE A 179 13.61 -1.94 -8.42
N GLN A 180 13.89 -1.30 -9.54
CA GLN A 180 15.28 -1.08 -9.96
C GLN A 180 15.91 0.10 -9.20
N ASN A 181 17.11 -0.11 -8.65
CA ASN A 181 17.89 0.92 -7.96
C ASN A 181 17.25 1.49 -6.68
N THR A 182 16.35 0.75 -6.03
CA THR A 182 15.74 1.15 -4.77
C THR A 182 16.57 0.60 -3.60
N LYS A 183 17.04 1.50 -2.74
CA LYS A 183 17.73 1.13 -1.50
C LYS A 183 16.69 0.75 -0.46
N VAL A 184 16.85 -0.43 0.15
CA VAL A 184 15.95 -0.90 1.21
C VAL A 184 16.71 -1.06 2.50
N HIS A 185 16.22 -0.39 3.53
CA HIS A 185 16.64 -0.59 4.92
C HIS A 185 15.48 -1.18 5.71
N LEU A 186 15.78 -2.05 6.68
CA LEU A 186 14.75 -2.67 7.51
C LEU A 186 15.19 -2.70 8.97
N ILE A 187 14.34 -2.19 9.85
CA ILE A 187 14.54 -2.21 11.31
C ILE A 187 13.72 -3.38 11.88
N GLU A 188 14.38 -4.24 12.65
CA GLU A 188 13.76 -5.36 13.37
C GLU A 188 14.25 -5.41 14.81
N ARG A 189 13.32 -5.41 15.77
CA ARG A 189 13.63 -5.40 17.21
C ARG A 189 14.19 -6.72 17.72
N ASN A 190 13.67 -7.84 17.20
CA ASN A 190 14.12 -9.17 17.61
C ASN A 190 15.42 -9.55 16.93
N ALA A 191 16.51 -9.70 17.70
CA ALA A 191 17.84 -9.99 17.19
C ALA A 191 17.93 -11.29 16.36
N SER A 192 17.25 -12.37 16.80
CA SER A 192 17.23 -13.64 16.06
C SER A 192 16.50 -13.50 14.71
N ARG A 193 15.44 -12.70 14.68
CA ARG A 193 14.71 -12.41 13.45
C ARG A 193 15.52 -11.51 12.51
N ALA A 194 16.17 -10.48 13.05
CA ALA A 194 17.07 -9.60 12.28
C ALA A 194 18.20 -10.40 11.62
N HIS A 195 18.80 -11.35 12.35
CA HIS A 195 19.84 -12.24 11.80
C HIS A 195 19.27 -13.11 10.68
N PHE A 196 18.11 -13.74 10.89
CA PHE A 196 17.43 -14.53 9.87
C PHE A 196 17.15 -13.71 8.59
N LEU A 197 16.69 -12.46 8.73
CA LEU A 197 16.43 -11.59 7.59
C LEU A 197 17.70 -11.23 6.84
N ALA A 198 18.79 -10.95 7.55
CA ALA A 198 20.09 -10.66 6.96
C ALA A 198 20.68 -11.84 6.15
N GLU A 199 20.31 -13.08 6.49
CA GLU A 199 20.71 -14.27 5.74
C GLU A 199 19.81 -14.54 4.51
N ASN A 200 18.57 -14.05 4.51
CA ASN A 200 17.57 -14.40 3.49
C ASN A 200 17.25 -13.26 2.51
N LEU A 201 17.57 -12.02 2.85
CA LEU A 201 17.45 -10.85 1.97
C LEU A 201 18.82 -10.52 1.37
N ARG A 202 18.85 -10.13 0.10
CA ARG A 202 20.11 -10.01 -0.66
C ARG A 202 20.71 -8.61 -0.63
N GLU A 203 19.86 -7.59 -0.76
CA GLU A 203 20.24 -6.18 -0.92
C GLU A 203 19.73 -5.30 0.22
N THR A 204 18.78 -5.80 1.03
CA THR A 204 18.20 -5.09 2.15
C THR A 204 19.16 -5.03 3.33
N ARG A 205 19.48 -3.81 3.79
CA ARG A 205 20.29 -3.62 4.98
C ARG A 205 19.43 -3.73 6.23
N ILE A 206 19.81 -4.63 7.15
CA ILE A 206 19.06 -4.89 8.38
C ILE A 206 19.68 -4.14 9.56
N PHE A 207 18.84 -3.45 10.33
CA PHE A 207 19.18 -2.78 11.57
C PHE A 207 18.46 -3.47 12.73
N ASN A 208 19.21 -3.95 13.71
CA ASN A 208 18.61 -4.55 14.88
C ASN A 208 18.35 -3.50 15.96
N GLY A 209 17.11 -3.12 16.17
CA GLY A 209 16.73 -2.10 17.14
C GLY A 209 15.24 -1.79 17.15
N ASP A 210 14.85 -0.83 17.97
CA ASP A 210 13.48 -0.36 18.08
C ASP A 210 13.23 0.80 17.11
N ALA A 211 12.18 0.73 16.30
CA ALA A 211 11.80 1.79 15.38
C ALA A 211 11.30 3.08 16.07
N LEU A 212 11.06 3.04 17.38
CA LEU A 212 10.80 4.22 18.21
C LEU A 212 12.07 4.90 18.74
N ASP A 213 13.23 4.28 18.58
CA ASP A 213 14.51 4.87 18.98
C ASP A 213 15.06 5.76 17.87
N SER A 214 15.18 7.06 18.15
CA SER A 214 15.72 8.04 17.20
C SER A 214 17.15 7.75 16.77
N SER A 215 17.95 7.08 17.61
CA SER A 215 19.33 6.69 17.25
C SER A 215 19.34 5.60 16.19
N ILE A 216 18.44 4.61 16.28
CA ILE A 216 18.26 3.56 15.29
C ILE A 216 17.70 4.13 13.98
N LEU A 217 16.71 5.04 14.06
CA LEU A 217 16.19 5.73 12.88
C LEU A 217 17.29 6.52 12.16
N ALA A 218 18.14 7.20 12.90
CA ALA A 218 19.27 7.95 12.33
C ALA A 218 20.32 7.02 11.70
N GLU A 219 20.65 5.90 12.36
CA GLU A 219 21.57 4.88 11.82
C GLU A 219 21.01 4.24 10.53
N ALA A 220 19.69 4.11 10.43
CA ALA A 220 19.01 3.59 9.25
C ALA A 220 18.77 4.66 8.16
N ASP A 221 19.42 5.82 8.26
CA ASP A 221 19.37 6.91 7.27
C ASP A 221 17.96 7.49 7.04
N VAL A 222 17.11 7.55 8.08
CA VAL A 222 15.73 8.06 7.98
C VAL A 222 15.65 9.45 7.37
N GLY A 223 16.65 10.32 7.61
CA GLY A 223 16.68 11.70 7.10
C GLY A 223 16.84 11.83 5.57
N THR A 224 17.23 10.76 4.90
CA THR A 224 17.33 10.68 3.43
C THR A 224 16.38 9.66 2.83
N THR A 225 15.51 9.09 3.66
CA THR A 225 14.50 8.12 3.24
C THR A 225 13.35 8.82 2.52
N GLU A 226 13.03 8.38 1.31
CA GLU A 226 11.86 8.87 0.59
C GLU A 226 10.57 8.33 1.17
N THR A 227 10.50 7.02 1.45
CA THR A 227 9.30 6.43 2.06
C THR A 227 9.63 5.55 3.26
N PHE A 228 9.05 5.88 4.40
CA PHE A 228 9.06 5.06 5.61
C PHE A 228 7.80 4.20 5.66
N VAL A 229 7.95 2.91 5.95
CA VAL A 229 6.84 1.94 5.98
C VAL A 229 6.83 1.21 7.32
N ALA A 230 5.82 1.46 8.15
CA ALA A 230 5.64 0.80 9.44
C ALA A 230 4.65 -0.37 9.29
N VAL A 231 5.17 -1.60 9.48
CA VAL A 231 4.42 -2.86 9.31
C VAL A 231 4.70 -3.85 10.44
N THR A 232 4.82 -3.35 11.66
CA THR A 232 4.90 -4.20 12.87
C THR A 232 3.51 -4.78 13.20
N ASP A 233 3.43 -5.61 14.22
CA ASP A 233 2.19 -6.18 14.76
C ASP A 233 1.45 -5.27 15.75
N ASP A 234 1.96 -4.07 15.98
CA ASP A 234 1.46 -3.10 16.97
C ASP A 234 1.09 -1.78 16.28
N ASP A 235 -0.19 -1.43 16.30
CA ASP A 235 -0.73 -0.22 15.64
C ASP A 235 -0.13 1.06 16.22
N GLU A 236 0.07 1.13 17.54
CA GLU A 236 0.64 2.29 18.22
C GLU A 236 2.11 2.49 17.80
N VAL A 237 2.89 1.41 17.74
CA VAL A 237 4.27 1.44 17.24
C VAL A 237 4.31 1.90 15.78
N ASN A 238 3.42 1.39 14.94
CA ASN A 238 3.35 1.76 13.52
C ASN A 238 3.04 3.26 13.35
N ILE A 239 2.07 3.77 14.09
CA ILE A 239 1.69 5.18 14.04
C ILE A 239 2.82 6.07 14.55
N LEU A 240 3.37 5.77 15.73
CA LEU A 240 4.38 6.60 16.37
C LEU A 240 5.70 6.58 15.59
N SER A 241 6.14 5.42 15.08
CA SER A 241 7.35 5.34 14.26
C SER A 241 7.21 6.08 12.93
N ALA A 242 6.03 6.02 12.29
CA ALA A 242 5.74 6.79 11.08
C ALA A 242 5.83 8.30 11.33
N LEU A 243 5.25 8.78 12.42
CA LEU A 243 5.33 10.20 12.81
C LEU A 243 6.76 10.62 13.17
N LEU A 244 7.51 9.76 13.87
CA LEU A 244 8.92 10.01 14.18
C LEU A 244 9.77 10.06 12.91
N ALA A 245 9.55 9.16 11.96
CA ALA A 245 10.25 9.15 10.68
C ALA A 245 9.99 10.44 9.89
N LYS A 246 8.74 10.89 9.78
CA LYS A 246 8.39 12.19 9.16
C LYS A 246 9.09 13.35 9.86
N ARG A 247 9.08 13.38 11.18
CA ARG A 247 9.77 14.42 11.97
C ARG A 247 11.29 14.42 11.75
N ASN A 248 11.88 13.25 11.50
CA ASN A 248 13.31 13.09 11.26
C ASN A 248 13.71 13.22 9.79
N GLY A 249 12.78 13.56 8.89
CA GLY A 249 13.08 13.93 7.50
C GLY A 249 12.62 12.95 6.42
N ALA A 250 11.96 11.84 6.76
CA ALA A 250 11.34 10.99 5.74
C ALA A 250 10.30 11.79 4.94
N ALA A 251 10.35 11.72 3.60
CA ALA A 251 9.45 12.48 2.75
C ALA A 251 8.01 11.98 2.85
N HIS A 252 7.82 10.66 2.86
CA HIS A 252 6.52 10.02 3.00
C HIS A 252 6.54 8.98 4.11
N ALA A 253 5.38 8.73 4.71
CA ALA A 253 5.19 7.68 5.70
C ALA A 253 3.91 6.89 5.45
N VAL A 254 4.03 5.58 5.47
CA VAL A 254 2.93 4.61 5.36
C VAL A 254 2.86 3.82 6.65
N ALA A 255 1.67 3.69 7.24
CA ALA A 255 1.47 2.92 8.45
C ALA A 255 0.40 1.85 8.27
N LEU A 256 0.70 0.63 8.70
CA LEU A 256 -0.27 -0.43 8.83
C LEU A 256 -1.07 -0.22 10.12
N VAL A 257 -2.40 -0.17 10.00
CA VAL A 257 -3.32 0.06 11.12
C VAL A 257 -4.48 -0.92 11.06
N ASN A 258 -4.56 -1.80 12.03
CA ASN A 258 -5.59 -2.83 12.12
C ASN A 258 -6.91 -2.27 12.66
N ILE A 259 -6.85 -1.30 13.58
CA ILE A 259 -8.01 -0.71 14.26
C ILE A 259 -8.62 0.38 13.39
N PRO A 260 -9.82 0.19 12.78
CA PRO A 260 -10.40 1.16 11.85
C PRO A 260 -10.64 2.55 12.47
N GLY A 261 -10.89 2.63 13.79
CA GLY A 261 -11.10 3.88 14.50
C GLY A 261 -9.88 4.81 14.52
N PHE A 262 -8.67 4.28 14.31
CA PHE A 262 -7.45 5.08 14.27
C PHE A 262 -7.20 5.72 12.90
N ILE A 263 -7.78 5.19 11.82
CA ILE A 263 -7.49 5.63 10.45
C ILE A 263 -7.69 7.14 10.25
N PRO A 264 -8.85 7.75 10.63
CA PRO A 264 -9.05 9.19 10.47
C PRO A 264 -8.08 10.01 11.31
N LEU A 265 -7.74 9.54 12.51
CA LEU A 265 -6.80 10.21 13.40
C LEU A 265 -5.38 10.22 12.83
N VAL A 266 -4.92 9.09 12.33
CA VAL A 266 -3.57 8.90 11.78
C VAL A 266 -3.35 9.79 10.56
N ALA A 267 -4.34 9.85 9.66
CA ALA A 267 -4.31 10.77 8.51
C ALA A 267 -4.26 12.25 8.96
N ALA A 268 -5.02 12.62 9.99
CA ALA A 268 -5.00 13.98 10.53
C ALA A 268 -3.67 14.35 11.22
N LEU A 269 -2.93 13.38 11.72
CA LEU A 269 -1.61 13.58 12.34
C LEU A 269 -0.47 13.72 11.32
N GLY A 270 -0.72 13.53 10.02
CA GLY A 270 0.25 13.75 8.96
C GLY A 270 0.99 12.50 8.46
N VAL A 271 0.44 11.31 8.72
CA VAL A 271 0.85 10.08 8.01
C VAL A 271 0.20 10.09 6.63
N ASP A 272 0.97 9.91 5.58
CA ASP A 272 0.53 10.13 4.20
C ASP A 272 -0.42 9.02 3.72
N ALA A 273 -0.17 7.78 4.11
CA ALA A 273 -1.04 6.65 3.77
C ALA A 273 -1.22 5.68 4.94
N VAL A 274 -2.42 5.13 5.04
CA VAL A 274 -2.79 4.12 6.04
C VAL A 274 -3.26 2.86 5.34
N ILE A 275 -2.62 1.75 5.65
CA ILE A 275 -2.96 0.43 5.13
C ILE A 275 -3.75 -0.33 6.19
N ASN A 276 -4.98 -0.71 5.86
CA ASN A 276 -5.82 -1.54 6.75
C ASN A 276 -6.01 -2.94 6.15
N PRO A 277 -5.42 -3.99 6.75
CA PRO A 277 -5.46 -5.35 6.23
C PRO A 277 -6.89 -5.90 6.05
N SER A 278 -7.80 -5.53 6.96
CA SER A 278 -9.18 -6.00 6.90
C SER A 278 -9.93 -5.43 5.70
N GLN A 279 -9.71 -4.14 5.40
CA GLN A 279 -10.33 -3.49 4.22
C GLN A 279 -9.80 -4.10 2.92
N ILE A 280 -8.49 -4.34 2.83
CA ILE A 280 -7.88 -4.97 1.66
C ILE A 280 -8.45 -6.38 1.45
N THR A 281 -8.49 -7.20 2.51
CA THR A 281 -9.03 -8.56 2.45
C THR A 281 -10.51 -8.57 2.02
N VAL A 282 -11.34 -7.66 2.52
CA VAL A 282 -12.74 -7.56 2.10
C VAL A 282 -12.83 -7.19 0.62
N SER A 283 -11.99 -6.26 0.14
CA SER A 283 -11.97 -5.86 -1.29
C SER A 283 -11.49 -6.97 -2.22
N SER A 284 -10.68 -7.93 -1.74
CA SER A 284 -10.23 -9.05 -2.56
C SER A 284 -11.26 -10.20 -2.63
N ILE A 285 -12.25 -10.22 -1.73
CA ILE A 285 -13.33 -11.22 -1.72
C ILE A 285 -14.53 -10.78 -2.56
N LEU A 286 -14.78 -9.49 -2.66
CA LEU A 286 -15.93 -8.89 -3.38
C LEU A 286 -15.63 -8.69 -4.85
#